data_c8aa82fda893b80c7aafbaff1d5d6ef5
#
_entry.id   c8aa82fda893b80c7aafbaff1d5d6ef5
#
_cell.length_a   1.000
_cell.length_b   1.000
_cell.length_c   1.000
_cell.angle_alpha   90.00
_cell.angle_beta   90.00
_cell.angle_gamma   90.00
#
_symmetry.space_group_name_H-M   'P 1'
#
loop_
_entity.id
_entity.type
_entity.pdbx_description
1 polymer ?
#
loop_
_entity_poly.entity_id
_entity_poly.type
_entity_poly.pdbx_seq_one_letter_code
_entity_poly.pdbx_strand_id
1 'polypeptide(L)'
;IRYITPRQQFIFLQHGVIKDDLSKWLNSKKIDLFITSTKAEYDSIANDYNHYKFGKKEVVLTGLARHDALLKNNQCNARQIIIMPTWRANIVGVALGSSKRGLQSDFTQSEYFQKWNLLLNSNILQKLCEKYDYTIVFNPHPNIIPYLKDFNIPSYVKIANHNESLQELFCNSSLMITDYSSVAFEMAYLNKPVIYYQFDHEEFFNSHTYQKGYFDYKKDGFGPVVEDEESLLKELENLLQNDCNPFGIYKDNIDSTFAFKDGKCCERIYKVIKYDK
;
A
#
# COMPACT_ATOMS: atom_id res chain seq x y z
N ILE A 1 -38.12 20.58 25.97
CA ILE A 1 -37.46 21.04 24.72
C ILE A 1 -36.45 19.95 24.34
N ARG A 2 -36.74 19.14 23.29
CA ARG A 2 -35.78 18.22 22.74
C ARG A 2 -34.79 19.06 21.92
N TYR A 3 -33.54 19.14 22.36
CA TYR A 3 -32.47 19.69 21.54
C TYR A 3 -32.25 18.74 20.35
N ILE A 4 -32.71 19.13 19.17
CA ILE A 4 -32.37 18.46 17.91
C ILE A 4 -30.96 18.95 17.61
N THR A 5 -29.95 18.18 18.04
CA THR A 5 -28.60 18.36 17.54
C THR A 5 -28.64 18.05 16.05
N PRO A 6 -28.15 18.93 15.17
CA PRO A 6 -28.08 18.65 13.75
C PRO A 6 -27.32 17.35 13.58
N ARG A 7 -27.84 16.41 12.80
CA ARG A 7 -27.22 15.12 12.53
C ARG A 7 -25.93 15.37 11.78
N GLN A 8 -24.79 15.17 12.45
CA GLN A 8 -23.49 15.22 11.80
C GLN A 8 -23.35 14.04 10.83
N GLN A 9 -22.91 14.30 9.60
CA GLN A 9 -22.58 13.30 8.62
C GLN A 9 -21.13 12.85 8.81
N PHE A 10 -20.89 11.53 8.82
CA PHE A 10 -19.55 10.97 8.82
C PHE A 10 -19.16 10.55 7.41
N ILE A 11 -18.22 11.30 6.83
CA ILE A 11 -17.68 11.05 5.49
C ILE A 11 -16.34 10.32 5.62
N PHE A 12 -16.28 9.11 5.12
CA PHE A 12 -15.07 8.30 5.17
C PHE A 12 -14.25 8.50 3.88
N LEU A 13 -13.22 9.36 3.97
CA LEU A 13 -12.33 9.70 2.84
C LEU A 13 -11.29 8.64 2.55
N GLN A 14 -11.23 7.56 3.33
CA GLN A 14 -10.28 6.47 3.23
C GLN A 14 -8.82 6.86 3.54
N HIS A 15 -8.04 5.88 3.96
CA HIS A 15 -6.58 5.99 4.08
C HIS A 15 -5.83 5.13 3.04
N GLY A 16 -6.50 4.45 2.14
CA GLY A 16 -5.97 3.67 1.03
C GLY A 16 -7.08 2.94 0.29
N VAL A 17 -6.79 2.42 -0.88
CA VAL A 17 -7.69 1.53 -1.60
C VAL A 17 -7.88 0.25 -0.78
N ILE A 18 -9.13 -0.11 -0.52
CA ILE A 18 -9.48 -1.35 0.18
C ILE A 18 -9.47 -2.48 -0.84
N LYS A 19 -8.47 -3.37 -0.74
CA LYS A 19 -8.32 -4.55 -1.58
C LYS A 19 -8.68 -5.86 -0.86
N ASP A 20 -8.62 -5.84 0.48
CA ASP A 20 -8.94 -6.97 1.36
C ASP A 20 -10.33 -6.80 1.97
N ASP A 21 -10.95 -7.88 2.47
CA ASP A 21 -12.24 -7.77 3.16
C ASP A 21 -12.06 -7.18 4.57
N LEU A 22 -12.49 -5.95 4.73
CA LEU A 22 -12.50 -5.21 6.00
C LEU A 22 -13.91 -5.08 6.59
N SER A 23 -14.88 -5.87 6.12
CA SER A 23 -16.29 -5.77 6.53
C SER A 23 -16.48 -5.87 8.04
N LYS A 24 -15.77 -6.79 8.71
CA LYS A 24 -15.82 -6.94 10.18
C LYS A 24 -15.50 -5.65 10.93
N TRP A 25 -14.52 -4.90 10.46
CA TRP A 25 -14.14 -3.62 11.07
C TRP A 25 -15.05 -2.48 10.64
N LEU A 26 -15.34 -2.36 9.35
CA LEU A 26 -16.10 -1.25 8.78
C LEU A 26 -17.59 -1.31 9.13
N ASN A 27 -18.17 -2.50 9.23
CA ASN A 27 -19.59 -2.66 9.60
C ASN A 27 -19.91 -2.16 11.02
N SER A 28 -18.91 -2.05 11.90
CA SER A 28 -19.07 -1.42 13.21
C SER A 28 -19.17 0.11 13.15
N LYS A 29 -18.79 0.75 12.03
CA LYS A 29 -18.74 2.20 11.87
C LYS A 29 -20.04 2.71 11.26
N LYS A 30 -20.46 3.90 11.69
CA LYS A 30 -21.58 4.62 11.08
C LYS A 30 -21.01 5.57 10.03
N ILE A 31 -20.97 5.12 8.78
CA ILE A 31 -20.47 5.90 7.64
C ILE A 31 -21.69 6.33 6.82
N ASP A 32 -21.84 7.63 6.61
CA ASP A 32 -22.93 8.19 5.81
C ASP A 32 -22.54 8.38 4.34
N LEU A 33 -21.22 8.55 4.08
CA LEU A 33 -20.65 8.62 2.73
C LEU A 33 -19.29 7.93 2.72
N PHE A 34 -19.12 6.96 1.81
CA PHE A 34 -17.95 6.11 1.71
C PHE A 34 -17.28 6.32 0.34
N ILE A 35 -16.12 6.96 0.33
CA ILE A 35 -15.36 7.26 -0.89
C ILE A 35 -14.62 6.03 -1.36
N THR A 36 -14.63 5.75 -2.67
CA THR A 36 -13.84 4.70 -3.31
C THR A 36 -13.08 5.23 -4.53
N SER A 37 -12.01 4.55 -4.92
CA SER A 37 -11.11 4.99 -5.99
C SER A 37 -11.15 4.11 -7.22
N THR A 38 -11.32 2.81 -7.05
CA THR A 38 -11.36 1.86 -8.16
C THR A 38 -12.75 1.27 -8.32
N LYS A 39 -13.08 0.85 -9.55
CA LYS A 39 -14.36 0.19 -9.79
C LYS A 39 -14.46 -1.13 -9.02
N ALA A 40 -13.38 -1.90 -8.96
CA ALA A 40 -13.36 -3.17 -8.23
C ALA A 40 -13.58 -2.98 -6.73
N GLU A 41 -12.98 -1.93 -6.12
CA GLU A 41 -13.23 -1.55 -4.72
C GLU A 41 -14.70 -1.18 -4.51
N TYR A 42 -15.25 -0.32 -5.37
CA TYR A 42 -16.65 0.08 -5.32
C TYR A 42 -17.57 -1.15 -5.40
N ASP A 43 -17.37 -2.00 -6.40
CA ASP A 43 -18.19 -3.19 -6.62
C ASP A 43 -18.08 -4.19 -5.45
N SER A 44 -16.90 -4.34 -4.86
CA SER A 44 -16.68 -5.24 -3.70
C SER A 44 -17.42 -4.78 -2.44
N ILE A 45 -17.68 -3.48 -2.29
CA ILE A 45 -18.33 -2.91 -1.10
C ILE A 45 -19.82 -2.65 -1.34
N ALA A 46 -20.19 -2.14 -2.52
CA ALA A 46 -21.53 -1.64 -2.80
C ALA A 46 -22.49 -2.65 -3.44
N ASN A 47 -21.97 -3.78 -3.99
CA ASN A 47 -22.80 -4.77 -4.62
C ASN A 47 -23.54 -5.66 -3.61
N ASP A 48 -24.66 -6.21 -4.07
CA ASP A 48 -25.44 -7.20 -3.30
C ASP A 48 -24.62 -8.49 -3.05
N TYR A 49 -24.95 -9.20 -1.98
CA TYR A 49 -24.34 -10.48 -1.59
C TYR A 49 -22.87 -10.41 -1.13
N ASN A 50 -22.36 -9.26 -0.71
CA ASN A 50 -21.08 -9.14 -0.02
C ASN A 50 -21.25 -9.08 1.51
N HIS A 51 -20.15 -8.98 2.24
CA HIS A 51 -20.17 -8.93 3.71
C HIS A 51 -20.34 -7.52 4.27
N TYR A 52 -20.31 -6.47 3.43
CA TYR A 52 -20.45 -5.09 3.86
C TYR A 52 -21.91 -4.72 4.05
N LYS A 53 -22.19 -3.89 5.05
CA LYS A 53 -23.54 -3.30 5.28
C LYS A 53 -23.82 -2.08 4.40
N PHE A 54 -22.82 -1.61 3.65
CA PHE A 54 -22.91 -0.42 2.81
C PHE A 54 -23.38 -0.79 1.41
N GLY A 55 -24.15 0.08 0.80
CA GLY A 55 -24.66 -0.12 -0.55
C GLY A 55 -24.43 1.11 -1.43
N LYS A 56 -25.01 1.10 -2.61
CA LYS A 56 -24.91 2.20 -3.61
C LYS A 56 -25.37 3.56 -3.10
N LYS A 57 -26.08 3.61 -1.97
CA LYS A 57 -26.54 4.86 -1.33
C LYS A 57 -25.41 5.53 -0.56
N GLU A 58 -24.55 4.76 0.10
CA GLU A 58 -23.46 5.26 0.93
C GLU A 58 -22.14 5.30 0.17
N VAL A 59 -21.92 4.36 -0.75
CA VAL A 59 -20.62 4.19 -1.46
C VAL A 59 -20.63 4.98 -2.76
N VAL A 60 -19.57 5.77 -2.98
CA VAL A 60 -19.41 6.58 -4.20
C VAL A 60 -18.02 6.43 -4.80
N LEU A 61 -17.97 6.36 -6.12
CA LEU A 61 -16.74 6.23 -6.90
C LEU A 61 -16.29 7.62 -7.38
N THR A 62 -15.34 8.23 -6.66
CA THR A 62 -14.87 9.60 -6.94
C THR A 62 -13.36 9.69 -7.14
N GLY A 63 -12.62 8.64 -6.78
CA GLY A 63 -11.19 8.72 -6.49
C GLY A 63 -10.93 9.24 -5.08
N LEU A 64 -9.73 8.97 -4.54
CA LEU A 64 -9.35 9.44 -3.21
C LEU A 64 -8.86 10.89 -3.26
N ALA A 65 -9.24 11.71 -2.27
CA ALA A 65 -8.87 13.14 -2.21
C ALA A 65 -7.36 13.37 -2.34
N ARG A 66 -6.54 12.52 -1.70
CA ARG A 66 -5.09 12.62 -1.72
C ARG A 66 -4.45 12.33 -3.07
N HIS A 67 -5.15 11.64 -3.98
CA HIS A 67 -4.64 11.31 -5.31
C HIS A 67 -4.38 12.56 -6.15
N ASP A 68 -5.11 13.66 -5.92
CA ASP A 68 -4.88 14.93 -6.63
C ASP A 68 -3.50 15.51 -6.28
N ALA A 69 -3.15 15.55 -4.97
CA ALA A 69 -1.84 16.02 -4.52
C ALA A 69 -0.72 15.05 -4.94
N LEU A 70 -0.97 13.74 -4.87
CA LEU A 70 -0.04 12.70 -5.29
C LEU A 70 0.34 12.88 -6.76
N LEU A 71 -0.64 13.05 -7.64
CA LEU A 71 -0.42 13.25 -9.08
C LEU A 71 0.33 14.57 -9.37
N LYS A 72 -0.06 15.66 -8.69
CA LYS A 72 0.56 16.98 -8.86
C LYS A 72 2.04 17.00 -8.46
N ASN A 73 2.41 16.26 -7.42
CA ASN A 73 3.76 16.29 -6.85
C ASN A 73 4.66 15.17 -7.38
N ASN A 74 4.16 14.33 -8.30
CA ASN A 74 4.89 13.20 -8.84
C ASN A 74 6.20 13.61 -9.53
N GLN A 75 7.30 12.92 -9.18
CA GLN A 75 8.61 13.08 -9.81
C GLN A 75 8.82 11.96 -10.84
N CYS A 76 8.64 12.29 -12.12
CA CYS A 76 8.72 11.30 -13.21
C CYS A 76 10.13 10.72 -13.42
N ASN A 77 11.17 11.46 -13.05
CA ASN A 77 12.59 11.07 -13.21
C ASN A 77 13.25 10.71 -11.88
N ALA A 78 12.47 10.29 -10.89
CA ALA A 78 13.02 9.86 -9.62
C ALA A 78 13.98 8.65 -9.83
N ARG A 79 15.06 8.59 -9.06
CA ARG A 79 16.03 7.49 -9.06
C ARG A 79 16.10 6.87 -7.67
N GLN A 80 14.92 6.49 -7.15
CA GLN A 80 14.78 5.91 -5.82
C GLN A 80 13.89 4.67 -5.87
N ILE A 81 14.32 3.63 -5.20
CA ILE A 81 13.55 2.42 -4.90
C ILE A 81 13.10 2.49 -3.47
N ILE A 82 11.80 2.37 -3.21
CA ILE A 82 11.28 2.26 -1.86
C ILE A 82 11.03 0.79 -1.50
N ILE A 83 11.59 0.34 -0.37
CA ILE A 83 11.31 -0.98 0.24
C ILE A 83 10.38 -0.76 1.41
N MET A 84 9.16 -1.28 1.34
CA MET A 84 8.11 -1.01 2.30
C MET A 84 7.32 -2.27 2.67
N PRO A 85 7.86 -3.12 3.56
CA PRO A 85 7.21 -4.38 3.95
C PRO A 85 6.01 -4.16 4.88
N THR A 86 4.99 -5.00 4.72
CA THR A 86 3.87 -5.09 5.67
C THR A 86 4.31 -5.86 6.92
N TRP A 87 3.92 -5.39 8.09
CA TRP A 87 4.18 -6.10 9.34
C TRP A 87 3.41 -7.41 9.45
N ARG A 88 3.81 -8.30 10.34
CA ARG A 88 3.09 -9.55 10.64
C ARG A 88 2.58 -9.53 12.08
N ALA A 89 1.33 -9.98 12.28
CA ALA A 89 0.71 -9.95 13.60
C ALA A 89 1.36 -10.91 14.60
N ASN A 90 1.89 -12.02 14.12
CA ASN A 90 2.53 -13.07 14.93
C ASN A 90 3.97 -12.79 15.35
N ILE A 91 4.64 -11.81 14.71
CA ILE A 91 6.05 -11.47 15.03
C ILE A 91 6.22 -10.18 15.83
N VAL A 92 5.14 -9.49 16.13
CA VAL A 92 5.15 -8.31 16.99
C VAL A 92 4.38 -8.61 18.27
N GLY A 93 4.82 -8.07 19.40
CA GLY A 93 4.20 -8.33 20.69
C GLY A 93 2.74 -7.85 20.78
N VAL A 94 2.08 -8.22 21.86
CA VAL A 94 0.67 -7.86 22.13
C VAL A 94 0.45 -6.35 22.12
N ALA A 95 -0.75 -5.96 21.72
CA ALA A 95 -1.14 -4.55 21.72
C ALA A 95 -1.18 -3.99 23.14
N LEU A 96 -0.44 -2.91 23.39
CA LEU A 96 -0.40 -2.16 24.63
C LEU A 96 -1.15 -0.83 24.43
N GLY A 97 -2.47 -0.89 24.27
CA GLY A 97 -3.32 0.27 23.92
C GLY A 97 -3.46 0.49 22.41
N SER A 98 -3.82 1.71 21.97
CA SER A 98 -4.20 2.00 20.58
C SER A 98 -3.04 2.09 19.59
N SER A 99 -1.81 2.31 20.04
CA SER A 99 -0.68 2.62 19.15
C SER A 99 0.66 1.98 19.53
N LYS A 100 0.72 1.23 20.62
CA LYS A 100 1.98 0.59 21.08
C LYS A 100 1.80 -0.93 21.14
N ARG A 101 2.88 -1.65 20.79
CA ARG A 101 2.97 -3.10 20.95
C ARG A 101 4.18 -3.45 21.82
N GLY A 102 4.10 -4.56 22.55
CA GLY A 102 5.24 -5.13 23.26
C GLY A 102 6.31 -5.60 22.27
N LEU A 103 7.52 -5.79 22.76
CA LEU A 103 8.59 -6.41 21.96
C LEU A 103 8.50 -7.94 22.10
N GLN A 104 8.81 -8.64 21.01
CA GLN A 104 8.91 -10.09 20.96
C GLN A 104 10.38 -10.47 20.83
N SER A 105 10.85 -11.41 21.68
CA SER A 105 12.28 -11.73 21.81
C SER A 105 12.85 -12.54 20.65
N ASP A 106 11.99 -13.25 19.93
CA ASP A 106 12.33 -14.15 18.82
C ASP A 106 12.13 -13.52 17.42
N PHE A 107 11.93 -12.20 17.36
CA PHE A 107 11.74 -11.45 16.11
C PHE A 107 12.83 -11.77 15.07
N THR A 108 14.10 -11.82 15.50
CA THR A 108 15.23 -12.10 14.60
C THR A 108 15.25 -13.54 14.05
N GLN A 109 14.49 -14.45 14.66
CA GLN A 109 14.33 -15.83 14.18
C GLN A 109 13.19 -15.95 13.15
N SER A 110 12.35 -14.93 13.02
CA SER A 110 11.25 -14.95 12.06
C SER A 110 11.74 -14.95 10.61
N GLU A 111 11.02 -15.68 9.74
CA GLU A 111 11.30 -15.65 8.30
C GLU A 111 11.21 -14.23 7.74
N TYR A 112 10.25 -13.44 8.22
CA TYR A 112 10.12 -12.02 7.88
C TYR A 112 11.43 -11.24 8.08
N PHE A 113 12.01 -11.31 9.28
CA PHE A 113 13.27 -10.62 9.55
C PHE A 113 14.39 -11.14 8.67
N GLN A 114 14.56 -12.46 8.57
CA GLN A 114 15.64 -13.07 7.80
C GLN A 114 15.60 -12.68 6.33
N LYS A 115 14.42 -12.76 5.70
CA LYS A 115 14.24 -12.44 4.27
C LYS A 115 14.49 -10.96 3.96
N TRP A 116 13.89 -10.05 4.75
CA TRP A 116 14.09 -8.62 4.53
C TRP A 116 15.51 -8.17 4.88
N ASN A 117 16.10 -8.69 5.97
CA ASN A 117 17.49 -8.38 6.32
C ASN A 117 18.48 -8.93 5.28
N LEU A 118 18.24 -10.11 4.72
CA LEU A 118 19.04 -10.69 3.63
C LEU A 118 18.98 -9.78 2.39
N LEU A 119 17.79 -9.40 1.93
CA LEU A 119 17.61 -8.52 0.79
C LEU A 119 18.33 -7.18 0.97
N LEU A 120 18.18 -6.53 2.14
CA LEU A 120 18.83 -5.24 2.43
C LEU A 120 20.36 -5.33 2.39
N ASN A 121 20.94 -6.50 2.69
CA ASN A 121 22.37 -6.75 2.69
C ASN A 121 22.88 -7.43 1.41
N SER A 122 22.05 -7.54 0.38
CA SER A 122 22.40 -8.21 -0.87
C SER A 122 23.44 -7.40 -1.66
N ASN A 123 24.60 -8.02 -1.89
CA ASN A 123 25.64 -7.44 -2.76
C ASN A 123 25.14 -7.24 -4.20
N ILE A 124 24.20 -8.06 -4.66
CA ILE A 124 23.62 -7.94 -6.01
C ILE A 124 22.70 -6.72 -6.04
N LEU A 125 21.86 -6.51 -5.03
CA LEU A 125 21.02 -5.33 -4.90
C LEU A 125 21.87 -4.06 -4.95
N GLN A 126 22.95 -4.00 -4.17
CA GLN A 126 23.86 -2.86 -4.16
C GLN A 126 24.43 -2.59 -5.57
N LYS A 127 24.96 -3.62 -6.22
CA LYS A 127 25.56 -3.50 -7.57
C LYS A 127 24.53 -3.06 -8.62
N LEU A 128 23.29 -3.54 -8.55
CA LEU A 128 22.21 -3.09 -9.43
C LEU A 128 21.92 -1.60 -9.23
N CYS A 129 21.83 -1.16 -7.99
CA CYS A 129 21.59 0.26 -7.68
C CYS A 129 22.75 1.14 -8.16
N GLU A 130 24.00 0.73 -7.96
CA GLU A 130 25.17 1.44 -8.46
C GLU A 130 25.19 1.48 -10.00
N LYS A 131 24.92 0.33 -10.66
CA LYS A 131 24.93 0.20 -12.13
C LYS A 131 23.91 1.11 -12.83
N TYR A 132 22.70 1.25 -12.22
CA TYR A 132 21.60 2.00 -12.81
C TYR A 132 21.38 3.36 -12.15
N ASP A 133 22.24 3.78 -11.23
CA ASP A 133 22.17 5.06 -10.49
C ASP A 133 20.87 5.23 -9.70
N TYR A 134 20.49 4.21 -8.92
CA TYR A 134 19.34 4.27 -8.02
C TYR A 134 19.75 4.27 -6.56
N THR A 135 18.99 4.97 -5.73
CA THR A 135 19.12 4.93 -4.27
C THR A 135 18.03 4.05 -3.68
N ILE A 136 18.27 3.48 -2.48
CA ILE A 136 17.29 2.69 -1.75
C ILE A 136 16.84 3.45 -0.51
N VAL A 137 15.53 3.48 -0.31
CA VAL A 137 14.91 3.94 0.95
C VAL A 137 14.13 2.79 1.55
N PHE A 138 14.50 2.41 2.77
CA PHE A 138 13.76 1.42 3.57
C PHE A 138 12.78 2.15 4.49
N ASN A 139 11.49 1.87 4.30
CA ASN A 139 10.41 2.43 5.12
C ASN A 139 9.63 1.31 5.82
N PRO A 140 10.12 0.80 6.96
CA PRO A 140 9.43 -0.24 7.70
C PRO A 140 8.13 0.29 8.31
N HIS A 141 7.13 -0.60 8.40
CA HIS A 141 5.87 -0.28 9.06
C HIS A 141 6.11 0.19 10.52
N PRO A 142 5.32 1.13 11.08
CA PRO A 142 5.47 1.64 12.45
C PRO A 142 5.61 0.56 13.53
N ASN A 143 4.94 -0.59 13.38
CA ASN A 143 5.06 -1.73 14.29
C ASN A 143 6.44 -2.43 14.23
N ILE A 144 7.23 -2.20 13.18
CA ILE A 144 8.58 -2.76 12.99
C ILE A 144 9.67 -1.79 13.44
N ILE A 145 9.39 -0.50 13.56
CA ILE A 145 10.36 0.54 13.99
C ILE A 145 11.08 0.15 15.29
N PRO A 146 10.42 -0.39 16.34
CA PRO A 146 11.12 -0.80 17.57
C PRO A 146 12.17 -1.89 17.38
N TYR A 147 12.11 -2.64 16.28
CA TYR A 147 13.04 -3.72 15.93
C TYR A 147 14.11 -3.29 14.91
N LEU A 148 14.14 -2.03 14.48
CA LEU A 148 15.13 -1.53 13.50
C LEU A 148 16.58 -1.74 13.97
N LYS A 149 16.83 -1.69 15.25
CA LYS A 149 18.15 -1.94 15.85
C LYS A 149 18.68 -3.36 15.60
N ASP A 150 17.79 -4.31 15.32
CA ASP A 150 18.11 -5.71 15.07
C ASP A 150 18.47 -5.95 13.60
N PHE A 151 18.06 -5.04 12.69
CA PHE A 151 18.44 -5.08 11.27
C PHE A 151 19.87 -4.59 11.07
N ASN A 152 20.61 -5.29 10.21
CA ASN A 152 21.87 -4.79 9.68
C ASN A 152 21.57 -3.92 8.47
N ILE A 153 21.53 -2.60 8.65
CA ILE A 153 21.23 -1.64 7.56
C ILE A 153 22.54 -1.13 6.98
N PRO A 154 22.90 -1.52 5.73
CA PRO A 154 24.14 -1.07 5.11
C PRO A 154 24.05 0.42 4.71
N SER A 155 25.20 1.08 4.58
CA SER A 155 25.29 2.53 4.33
C SER A 155 24.66 3.00 3.01
N TYR A 156 24.48 2.11 2.03
CA TYR A 156 23.83 2.45 0.76
C TYR A 156 22.29 2.44 0.86
N VAL A 157 21.71 1.93 1.95
CA VAL A 157 20.27 1.94 2.24
C VAL A 157 19.96 3.06 3.21
N LYS A 158 19.11 4.00 2.82
CA LYS A 158 18.60 5.06 3.68
C LYS A 158 17.35 4.57 4.41
N ILE A 159 17.25 4.84 5.71
CA ILE A 159 15.98 4.67 6.43
C ILE A 159 15.14 5.93 6.18
N ALA A 160 13.85 5.74 5.85
CA ALA A 160 12.92 6.85 5.65
C ALA A 160 12.87 7.75 6.89
N ASN A 161 12.87 9.06 6.68
CA ASN A 161 12.78 10.01 7.78
C ASN A 161 11.33 10.03 8.31
N HIS A 162 11.15 9.95 9.62
CA HIS A 162 9.84 10.03 10.27
C HIS A 162 9.07 11.32 10.02
N ASN A 163 9.75 12.39 9.59
CA ASN A 163 9.13 13.67 9.23
C ASN A 163 8.71 13.73 7.75
N GLU A 164 9.14 12.77 6.93
CA GLU A 164 8.77 12.69 5.52
C GLU A 164 7.41 12.02 5.38
N SER A 165 6.52 12.64 4.62
CA SER A 165 5.20 12.05 4.39
C SER A 165 5.29 10.85 3.45
N LEU A 166 4.39 9.86 3.61
CA LEU A 166 4.31 8.74 2.67
C LEU A 166 4.07 9.20 1.23
N GLN A 167 3.34 10.30 1.03
CA GLN A 167 3.12 10.87 -0.30
C GLN A 167 4.43 11.35 -0.93
N GLU A 168 5.29 12.03 -0.18
CA GLU A 168 6.62 12.44 -0.67
C GLU A 168 7.47 11.25 -1.04
N LEU A 169 7.49 10.20 -0.20
CA LEU A 169 8.21 8.96 -0.50
C LEU A 169 7.73 8.31 -1.81
N PHE A 170 6.42 8.22 -2.05
CA PHE A 170 5.88 7.68 -3.29
C PHE A 170 6.19 8.56 -4.50
N CYS A 171 6.05 9.88 -4.35
CA CYS A 171 6.37 10.83 -5.42
C CYS A 171 7.84 10.75 -5.84
N ASN A 172 8.76 10.61 -4.87
CA ASN A 172 10.19 10.58 -5.07
C ASN A 172 10.75 9.20 -5.43
N SER A 173 9.92 8.14 -5.45
CA SER A 173 10.35 6.80 -5.81
C SER A 173 9.88 6.44 -7.23
N SER A 174 10.66 5.63 -7.95
CA SER A 174 10.32 5.10 -9.28
C SER A 174 9.75 3.69 -9.21
N LEU A 175 10.08 2.94 -8.17
CA LEU A 175 9.73 1.55 -7.97
C LEU A 175 9.49 1.30 -6.49
N MET A 176 8.54 0.40 -6.19
CA MET A 176 8.32 -0.12 -4.84
C MET A 176 8.59 -1.62 -4.78
N ILE A 177 9.31 -2.04 -3.75
CA ILE A 177 9.38 -3.45 -3.33
C ILE A 177 8.56 -3.57 -2.04
N THR A 178 7.51 -4.35 -2.08
CA THR A 178 6.62 -4.60 -0.94
C THR A 178 6.15 -6.06 -0.95
N ASP A 179 5.19 -6.40 -0.12
CA ASP A 179 4.62 -7.74 -0.06
C ASP A 179 3.08 -7.72 -0.20
N TYR A 180 2.35 -7.30 0.84
CA TYR A 180 0.87 -7.32 0.86
C TYR A 180 0.25 -5.93 1.05
N SER A 181 1.03 -4.88 0.97
CA SER A 181 0.58 -3.54 1.30
C SER A 181 -0.37 -2.95 0.26
N SER A 182 -1.46 -2.32 0.73
CA SER A 182 -2.36 -1.56 -0.14
C SER A 182 -1.75 -0.26 -0.68
N VAL A 183 -0.63 0.21 -0.13
CA VAL A 183 0.08 1.39 -0.66
C VAL A 183 0.68 1.15 -2.06
N ALA A 184 0.72 -0.09 -2.53
CA ALA A 184 1.02 -0.43 -3.92
C ALA A 184 0.09 0.29 -4.92
N PHE A 185 -1.17 0.56 -4.53
CA PHE A 185 -2.10 1.33 -5.34
C PHE A 185 -1.67 2.79 -5.53
N GLU A 186 -0.98 3.38 -4.57
CA GLU A 186 -0.43 4.74 -4.70
C GLU A 186 0.66 4.79 -5.78
N MET A 187 1.54 3.79 -5.83
CA MET A 187 2.55 3.66 -6.88
C MET A 187 1.91 3.44 -8.24
N ALA A 188 0.94 2.52 -8.34
CA ALA A 188 0.18 2.28 -9.56
C ALA A 188 -0.57 3.54 -10.04
N TYR A 189 -1.12 4.34 -9.11
CA TYR A 189 -1.74 5.63 -9.46
C TYR A 189 -0.76 6.59 -10.14
N LEU A 190 0.52 6.52 -9.77
CA LEU A 190 1.61 7.30 -10.34
C LEU A 190 2.25 6.66 -11.59
N ASN A 191 1.71 5.55 -12.13
CA ASN A 191 2.29 4.75 -13.21
C ASN A 191 3.68 4.18 -12.86
N LYS A 192 3.90 3.80 -11.61
CA LYS A 192 5.16 3.24 -11.12
C LYS A 192 4.97 1.77 -10.77
N PRO A 193 5.88 0.87 -11.18
CA PRO A 193 5.75 -0.56 -10.94
C PRO A 193 6.00 -0.93 -9.49
N VAL A 194 5.52 -2.13 -9.14
CA VAL A 194 5.69 -2.72 -7.81
C VAL A 194 6.26 -4.13 -7.98
N ILE A 195 7.21 -4.55 -7.15
CA ILE A 195 7.57 -5.95 -6.99
C ILE A 195 6.97 -6.44 -5.68
N TYR A 196 6.19 -7.53 -5.76
CA TYR A 196 5.58 -8.15 -4.59
C TYR A 196 6.43 -9.33 -4.12
N TYR A 197 7.16 -9.15 -3.01
CA TYR A 197 8.00 -10.18 -2.40
C TYR A 197 7.20 -10.98 -1.37
N GLN A 198 6.57 -12.06 -1.81
CA GLN A 198 5.58 -12.84 -1.04
C GLN A 198 6.12 -14.23 -0.66
N PHE A 199 7.20 -14.29 0.10
CA PHE A 199 7.84 -15.54 0.53
C PHE A 199 7.00 -16.35 1.54
N ASP A 200 6.04 -15.72 2.23
CA ASP A 200 5.24 -16.29 3.31
C ASP A 200 3.71 -16.22 3.03
N HIS A 201 3.31 -16.35 1.76
CA HIS A 201 1.93 -16.11 1.33
C HIS A 201 0.88 -16.90 2.12
N GLU A 202 1.08 -18.20 2.34
CA GLU A 202 0.13 -19.03 3.08
C GLU A 202 0.07 -18.64 4.56
N GLU A 203 1.20 -18.40 5.19
CA GLU A 203 1.27 -18.00 6.60
C GLU A 203 0.65 -16.62 6.83
N PHE A 204 0.88 -15.68 5.91
CA PHE A 204 0.34 -14.32 6.01
C PHE A 204 -1.19 -14.32 6.15
N PHE A 205 -1.91 -14.96 5.26
CA PHE A 205 -3.38 -14.97 5.28
C PHE A 205 -3.95 -15.84 6.42
N ASN A 206 -3.20 -16.81 6.93
CA ASN A 206 -3.61 -17.63 8.07
C ASN A 206 -3.40 -16.95 9.41
N SER A 207 -2.37 -16.09 9.55
CA SER A 207 -1.95 -15.46 10.81
C SER A 207 -2.34 -13.98 10.93
N HIS A 208 -2.64 -13.31 9.83
CA HIS A 208 -2.98 -11.89 9.81
C HIS A 208 -4.47 -11.65 10.06
N THR A 209 -4.80 -10.46 10.54
CA THR A 209 -6.19 -10.02 10.78
C THR A 209 -6.97 -9.72 9.49
N TYR A 210 -6.30 -9.68 8.33
CA TYR A 210 -6.92 -9.43 7.04
C TYR A 210 -7.55 -10.70 6.47
N GLN A 211 -8.75 -10.53 5.89
CA GLN A 211 -9.37 -11.56 5.07
C GLN A 211 -9.12 -11.22 3.60
N LYS A 212 -8.86 -12.26 2.80
CA LYS A 212 -8.65 -12.09 1.35
C LYS A 212 -9.88 -11.42 0.73
N GLY A 213 -9.66 -10.32 0.02
CA GLY A 213 -10.69 -9.59 -0.72
C GLY A 213 -10.69 -9.93 -2.20
N TYR A 214 -11.03 -8.93 -3.05
CA TYR A 214 -11.20 -9.13 -4.48
C TYR A 214 -9.87 -9.14 -5.26
N PHE A 215 -8.80 -8.58 -4.72
CA PHE A 215 -7.55 -8.34 -5.43
C PHE A 215 -6.68 -9.60 -5.46
N ASP A 216 -6.33 -10.03 -6.68
CA ASP A 216 -5.38 -11.11 -6.91
C ASP A 216 -4.05 -10.53 -7.40
N TYR A 217 -2.99 -10.70 -6.62
CA TYR A 217 -1.67 -10.12 -6.94
C TYR A 217 -1.08 -10.59 -8.26
N LYS A 218 -1.33 -11.88 -8.65
CA LYS A 218 -0.80 -12.44 -9.90
C LYS A 218 -1.60 -11.98 -11.12
N LYS A 219 -2.90 -11.73 -10.95
CA LYS A 219 -3.81 -11.33 -12.02
C LYS A 219 -3.95 -9.81 -12.13
N ASP A 220 -4.19 -9.15 -11.00
CA ASP A 220 -4.56 -7.73 -10.94
C ASP A 220 -3.38 -6.85 -10.50
N GLY A 221 -2.22 -7.45 -10.18
CA GLY A 221 -1.04 -6.77 -9.63
C GLY A 221 -0.39 -5.77 -10.59
N PHE A 222 0.38 -4.88 -10.02
CA PHE A 222 1.07 -3.77 -10.71
C PHE A 222 2.54 -4.07 -10.99
N GLY A 223 2.91 -5.34 -10.89
CA GLY A 223 4.24 -5.87 -11.13
C GLY A 223 4.35 -7.33 -10.67
N PRO A 224 5.53 -7.95 -10.80
CA PRO A 224 5.73 -9.37 -10.55
C PRO A 224 5.55 -9.74 -9.07
N VAL A 225 5.00 -10.95 -8.86
CA VAL A 225 4.97 -11.62 -7.56
C VAL A 225 6.11 -12.63 -7.53
N VAL A 226 7.00 -12.52 -6.55
CA VAL A 226 8.17 -13.37 -6.36
C VAL A 226 8.23 -13.89 -4.93
N GLU A 227 8.79 -15.08 -4.75
CA GLU A 227 8.82 -15.78 -3.45
C GLU A 227 10.25 -15.90 -2.90
N ASP A 228 11.26 -15.64 -3.73
CA ASP A 228 12.68 -15.73 -3.35
C ASP A 228 13.47 -14.48 -3.81
N GLU A 229 14.66 -14.31 -3.21
CA GLU A 229 15.54 -13.16 -3.48
C GLU A 229 16.09 -13.16 -4.91
N GLU A 230 16.44 -14.33 -5.45
CA GLU A 230 17.03 -14.45 -6.79
C GLU A 230 16.03 -13.97 -7.85
N SER A 231 14.78 -14.45 -7.76
CA SER A 231 13.68 -14.03 -8.62
C SER A 231 13.40 -12.54 -8.47
N LEU A 232 13.43 -12.00 -7.21
CA LEU A 232 13.24 -10.58 -6.95
C LEU A 232 14.31 -9.73 -7.64
N LEU A 233 15.58 -10.09 -7.49
CA LEU A 233 16.69 -9.33 -8.05
C LEU A 233 16.72 -9.38 -9.58
N LYS A 234 16.30 -10.50 -10.17
CA LYS A 234 16.11 -10.62 -11.63
C LYS A 234 15.02 -9.69 -12.14
N GLU A 235 13.84 -9.68 -11.49
CA GLU A 235 12.76 -8.79 -11.90
C GLU A 235 13.10 -7.32 -11.63
N LEU A 236 13.84 -7.03 -10.57
CA LEU A 236 14.37 -5.70 -10.31
C LEU A 236 15.28 -5.25 -11.47
N GLU A 237 16.23 -6.08 -11.89
CA GLU A 237 17.13 -5.73 -13.01
C GLU A 237 16.34 -5.47 -14.30
N ASN A 238 15.34 -6.29 -14.61
CA ASN A 238 14.47 -6.10 -15.77
C ASN A 238 13.76 -4.72 -15.74
N LEU A 239 13.25 -4.32 -14.59
CA LEU A 239 12.59 -3.01 -14.41
C LEU A 239 13.59 -1.85 -14.50
N LEU A 240 14.77 -1.98 -13.89
CA LEU A 240 15.81 -0.96 -13.94
C LEU A 240 16.35 -0.75 -15.37
N GLN A 241 16.48 -1.81 -16.17
CA GLN A 241 16.85 -1.73 -17.59
C GLN A 241 15.83 -0.95 -18.42
N ASN A 242 14.57 -0.94 -18.00
CA ASN A 242 13.48 -0.22 -18.65
C ASN A 242 13.10 1.09 -17.91
N ASP A 243 14.05 1.70 -17.21
CA ASP A 243 13.84 2.94 -16.42
C ASP A 243 12.62 2.90 -15.51
N CYS A 244 12.33 1.73 -14.92
CA CYS A 244 11.14 1.46 -14.09
C CYS A 244 9.81 1.78 -14.79
N ASN A 245 9.74 1.70 -16.11
CA ASN A 245 8.45 1.81 -16.81
C ASN A 245 7.66 0.49 -16.70
N PRO A 246 6.41 0.51 -16.28
CA PRO A 246 5.56 -0.67 -16.31
C PRO A 246 5.37 -1.19 -17.74
N PHE A 247 5.31 -2.50 -17.93
CA PHE A 247 5.11 -3.11 -19.25
C PHE A 247 4.19 -4.33 -19.18
N GLY A 248 3.71 -4.78 -20.35
CA GLY A 248 2.84 -5.94 -20.48
C GLY A 248 1.57 -5.82 -19.64
N ILE A 249 1.14 -6.92 -19.05
CA ILE A 249 -0.07 -7.01 -18.23
C ILE A 249 -0.07 -6.03 -17.05
N TYR A 250 1.09 -5.72 -16.49
CA TYR A 250 1.18 -4.79 -15.36
C TYR A 250 0.85 -3.35 -15.76
N LYS A 251 1.25 -2.96 -16.97
CA LYS A 251 0.86 -1.66 -17.55
C LYS A 251 -0.65 -1.59 -17.79
N ASP A 252 -1.23 -2.66 -18.35
CA ASP A 252 -2.68 -2.74 -18.61
C ASP A 252 -3.47 -2.68 -17.29
N ASN A 253 -2.99 -3.39 -16.25
CA ASN A 253 -3.60 -3.35 -14.91
C ASN A 253 -3.54 -1.93 -14.31
N ILE A 254 -2.38 -1.25 -14.39
CA ILE A 254 -2.21 0.12 -13.90
C ILE A 254 -3.15 1.08 -14.62
N ASP A 255 -3.29 0.95 -15.94
CA ASP A 255 -4.13 1.84 -16.75
C ASP A 255 -5.62 1.64 -16.49
N SER A 256 -6.05 0.40 -16.22
CA SER A 256 -7.47 0.06 -16.05
C SER A 256 -7.98 0.11 -14.61
N THR A 257 -7.10 0.12 -13.61
CA THR A 257 -7.49 0.00 -12.19
C THR A 257 -8.29 1.21 -11.70
N PHE A 258 -7.84 2.42 -12.02
CA PHE A 258 -8.42 3.63 -11.43
C PHE A 258 -9.51 4.23 -12.31
N ALA A 259 -10.66 4.55 -11.71
CA ALA A 259 -11.74 5.21 -12.43
C ALA A 259 -11.36 6.63 -12.91
N PHE A 260 -10.49 7.31 -12.16
CA PHE A 260 -10.09 8.69 -12.45
C PHE A 260 -8.61 8.92 -12.14
N LYS A 261 -7.86 9.46 -13.10
CA LYS A 261 -6.45 9.88 -12.98
C LYS A 261 -6.26 11.30 -13.54
N ASP A 262 -7.14 12.23 -13.19
CA ASP A 262 -7.23 13.57 -13.81
C ASP A 262 -7.01 14.74 -12.83
N GLY A 263 -6.65 14.45 -11.58
CA GLY A 263 -6.39 15.47 -10.55
C GLY A 263 -7.66 16.22 -10.08
N LYS A 264 -8.85 15.62 -10.23
CA LYS A 264 -10.14 16.23 -9.87
C LYS A 264 -10.95 15.41 -8.86
N CYS A 265 -10.29 14.57 -8.08
CA CYS A 265 -10.95 13.74 -7.07
C CYS A 265 -11.58 14.61 -5.97
N CYS A 266 -10.86 15.62 -5.48
CA CYS A 266 -11.39 16.57 -4.48
C CYS A 266 -12.63 17.31 -4.99
N GLU A 267 -12.64 17.71 -6.26
CA GLU A 267 -13.80 18.38 -6.86
C GLU A 267 -15.03 17.47 -6.91
N ARG A 268 -14.85 16.18 -7.29
CA ARG A 268 -15.93 15.18 -7.30
C ARG A 268 -16.48 14.93 -5.89
N ILE A 269 -15.59 14.72 -4.92
CA ILE A 269 -15.97 14.51 -3.51
C ILE A 269 -16.76 15.71 -3.00
N TYR A 270 -16.30 16.95 -3.27
CA TYR A 270 -17.00 18.16 -2.87
C TYR A 270 -18.40 18.25 -3.49
N LYS A 271 -18.55 17.91 -4.79
CA LYS A 271 -19.86 17.91 -5.46
C LYS A 271 -20.82 16.93 -4.81
N VAL A 272 -20.38 15.70 -4.51
CA VAL A 272 -21.20 14.69 -3.84
C VAL A 272 -21.64 15.19 -2.47
N ILE A 273 -20.72 15.73 -1.65
CA ILE A 273 -21.05 16.26 -0.33
C ILE A 273 -22.07 17.41 -0.38
N LYS A 274 -21.98 18.25 -1.40
CA LYS A 274 -22.81 19.45 -1.51
C LYS A 274 -24.18 19.19 -2.13
N TYR A 275 -24.29 18.29 -3.10
CA TYR A 275 -25.46 18.18 -3.96
C TYR A 275 -26.25 16.87 -3.83
N ASP A 276 -25.63 15.79 -3.33
CA ASP A 276 -26.28 14.50 -3.13
C ASP A 276 -26.89 14.37 -1.71
N LYS A 277 -27.62 15.43 -1.28
CA LYS A 277 -28.34 15.44 -0.01
C LYS A 277 -29.77 14.96 -0.18
#